data_362ada53e40a7d2db1ca10d6501f4020
#
_entry.id   362ada53e40a7d2db1ca10d6501f4020
#
_cell.length_a   1.000
_cell.length_b   1.000
_cell.length_c   1.000
_cell.angle_alpha   90.00
_cell.angle_beta   90.00
_cell.angle_gamma   90.00
#
_symmetry.space_group_name_H-M   'P 1'
#
loop_
_entity.id
_entity.type
_entity.pdbx_description
1 polymer ?
#
loop_
_entity_poly.entity_id
_entity_poly.type
_entity_poly.pdbx_seq_one_letter_code
_entity_poly.pdbx_strand_id
1 'polypeptide(L)'
;MADRFAMTIDGRTVVAELLGQKAPNVVKAFTESLPCESFSVHAKFAGDELIVMLPFYCNSENEILNVKPGDIGFYPGRQTACIFYGDTKPFGKVSVFAKIVDGLEHLKPAGKKILAKGPLPVRLELIEGA
;
A
#
# COMPACT_ATOMS: atom_id res chain seq x y z
N MET A 1 0.74 21.07 -2.74
CA MET A 1 0.05 19.86 -3.22
C MET A 1 0.56 18.65 -2.46
N ALA A 2 -0.34 17.87 -1.90
CA ALA A 2 0.05 16.66 -1.17
C ALA A 2 0.40 15.58 -2.19
N ASP A 3 1.64 15.12 -2.16
CA ASP A 3 2.11 14.08 -3.04
C ASP A 3 2.67 12.88 -2.29
N ARG A 4 2.51 12.86 -0.96
CA ARG A 4 3.00 11.77 -0.11
C ARG A 4 1.99 11.42 0.96
N PHE A 5 2.06 10.19 1.44
CA PHE A 5 1.28 9.77 2.60
C PHE A 5 2.14 8.94 3.55
N ALA A 6 1.71 8.89 4.80
CA ALA A 6 2.37 8.10 5.81
C ALA A 6 1.48 6.93 6.20
N MET A 7 2.09 5.77 6.37
CA MET A 7 1.43 4.60 6.92
C MET A 7 2.11 4.25 8.24
N THR A 8 1.32 4.21 9.30
CA THR A 8 1.81 3.78 10.61
C THR A 8 1.37 2.34 10.84
N ILE A 9 2.34 1.48 11.07
CA ILE A 9 2.11 0.06 11.34
C ILE A 9 3.12 -0.40 12.38
N ASP A 10 2.64 -1.13 13.40
CA ASP A 10 3.46 -1.70 14.46
C ASP A 10 4.39 -0.65 15.11
N GLY A 11 3.85 0.57 15.32
CA GLY A 11 4.59 1.67 15.94
C GLY A 11 5.65 2.30 15.05
N ARG A 12 5.69 1.96 13.76
CA ARG A 12 6.67 2.48 12.80
C ARG A 12 5.96 3.23 11.69
N THR A 13 6.66 4.19 11.11
CA THR A 13 6.11 5.01 10.02
C THR A 13 6.80 4.70 8.70
N VAL A 14 6.01 4.47 7.67
CA VAL A 14 6.45 4.27 6.31
C VAL A 14 5.91 5.42 5.48
N VAL A 15 6.75 6.02 4.64
CA VAL A 15 6.35 7.15 3.80
C VAL A 15 6.39 6.72 2.34
N ALA A 16 5.34 7.06 1.61
CA ALA A 16 5.24 6.73 0.19
C ALA A 16 4.89 7.98 -0.63
N GLU A 17 5.40 8.00 -1.84
CA GLU A 17 5.12 9.04 -2.81
C GLU A 17 3.96 8.60 -3.70
N LEU A 18 3.01 9.51 -3.93
CA LEU A 18 1.85 9.23 -4.77
C LEU A 18 2.19 9.49 -6.23
N LEU A 19 1.81 8.55 -7.10
CA LEU A 19 2.10 8.62 -8.53
C LEU A 19 0.89 9.18 -9.29
N GLY A 20 0.58 10.44 -9.05
CA GLY A 20 -0.61 11.09 -9.58
C GLY A 20 -0.67 11.17 -11.09
N GLN A 21 0.46 11.17 -11.78
CA GLN A 21 0.47 11.21 -13.24
C GLN A 21 0.20 9.83 -13.86
N LYS A 22 0.57 8.75 -13.15
CA LYS A 22 0.39 7.40 -13.65
C LYS A 22 -0.97 6.82 -13.30
N ALA A 23 -1.51 7.17 -12.15
CA ALA A 23 -2.78 6.65 -11.67
C ALA A 23 -3.62 7.78 -11.05
N PRO A 24 -4.05 8.77 -11.85
CA PRO A 24 -4.69 9.97 -11.30
C PRO A 24 -5.99 9.68 -10.56
N ASN A 25 -6.81 8.78 -11.06
CA ASN A 25 -8.09 8.49 -10.41
C ASN A 25 -7.92 7.65 -9.15
N VAL A 26 -6.99 6.70 -9.15
CA VAL A 26 -6.69 5.91 -7.97
C VAL A 26 -6.11 6.81 -6.89
N VAL A 27 -5.16 7.68 -7.23
CA VAL A 27 -4.57 8.62 -6.27
C VAL A 27 -5.64 9.55 -5.71
N LYS A 28 -6.54 10.06 -6.55
CA LYS A 28 -7.61 10.94 -6.09
C LYS A 28 -8.52 10.22 -5.10
N ALA A 29 -8.99 9.02 -5.44
CA ALA A 29 -9.86 8.25 -4.55
C ALA A 29 -9.16 7.92 -3.25
N PHE A 30 -7.89 7.55 -3.32
CA PHE A 30 -7.09 7.24 -2.14
C PHE A 30 -6.95 8.45 -1.23
N THR A 31 -6.54 9.60 -1.78
CA THR A 31 -6.33 10.80 -0.96
C THR A 31 -7.62 11.31 -0.35
N GLU A 32 -8.74 11.19 -1.05
CA GLU A 32 -10.05 11.60 -0.52
C GLU A 32 -10.52 10.71 0.64
N SER A 33 -9.97 9.51 0.77
CA SER A 33 -10.31 8.60 1.86
C SER A 33 -9.46 8.82 3.12
N LEU A 34 -8.45 9.67 3.06
CA LEU A 34 -7.53 9.88 4.18
C LEU A 34 -7.97 11.04 5.07
N PRO A 35 -7.72 11.02 6.37
CA PRO A 35 -7.06 9.94 7.10
C PRO A 35 -7.98 8.72 7.23
N CYS A 36 -7.37 7.56 7.31
CA CYS A 36 -8.11 6.31 7.34
C CYS A 36 -7.43 5.34 8.30
N GLU A 37 -8.23 4.63 9.09
CA GLU A 37 -7.73 3.56 9.92
C GLU A 37 -8.23 2.25 9.36
N SER A 38 -7.33 1.28 9.26
CA SER A 38 -7.61 -0.01 8.67
C SER A 38 -6.77 -1.06 9.37
N PHE A 39 -6.57 -2.18 8.74
CA PHE A 39 -5.67 -3.21 9.23
C PHE A 39 -4.99 -3.88 8.05
N SER A 40 -3.84 -4.51 8.34
CA SER A 40 -3.08 -5.23 7.34
C SER A 40 -3.10 -6.72 7.61
N VAL A 41 -3.27 -7.49 6.55
CA VAL A 41 -3.04 -8.93 6.53
C VAL A 41 -1.88 -9.21 5.57
N HIS A 42 -1.46 -10.47 5.48
CA HIS A 42 -0.33 -10.86 4.65
C HIS A 42 -0.79 -11.75 3.49
N ALA A 43 -0.29 -11.45 2.30
CA ALA A 43 -0.55 -12.27 1.11
C ALA A 43 0.63 -13.21 0.88
N LYS A 44 0.88 -14.11 1.82
CA LYS A 44 2.04 -15.00 1.75
C LYS A 44 2.10 -15.84 0.48
N PHE A 45 0.95 -16.19 -0.07
CA PHE A 45 0.91 -16.97 -1.31
C PHE A 45 1.57 -16.24 -2.49
N ALA A 46 1.64 -14.91 -2.42
CA ALA A 46 2.28 -14.10 -3.47
C ALA A 46 3.73 -13.76 -3.13
N GLY A 47 4.14 -13.89 -1.86
CA GLY A 47 5.49 -13.59 -1.41
C GLY A 47 5.50 -12.53 -0.32
N ASP A 48 6.42 -11.55 -0.42
CA ASP A 48 6.56 -10.48 0.57
C ASP A 48 5.59 -9.34 0.27
N GLU A 49 4.32 -9.58 0.54
CA GLU A 49 3.26 -8.64 0.23
C GLU A 49 2.32 -8.47 1.42
N LEU A 50 2.12 -7.21 1.85
CA LEU A 50 1.07 -6.86 2.81
C LEU A 50 -0.15 -6.37 2.06
N ILE A 51 -1.32 -6.64 2.62
CA ILE A 51 -2.60 -6.19 2.07
C ILE A 51 -3.28 -5.30 3.10
N VAL A 52 -3.68 -4.10 2.68
CA VAL A 52 -4.41 -3.15 3.53
C VAL A 52 -5.77 -2.89 2.90
N MET A 53 -6.84 -3.08 3.67
CA MET A 53 -8.20 -2.83 3.18
C MET A 53 -8.41 -1.32 3.00
N LEU A 54 -9.05 -0.95 1.90
CA LEU A 54 -9.33 0.45 1.58
C LEU A 54 -10.84 0.68 1.44
N PRO A 55 -11.33 1.86 1.83
CA PRO A 55 -12.77 2.13 1.86
C PRO A 55 -13.33 2.70 0.56
N PHE A 56 -12.75 2.36 -0.59
CA PHE A 56 -13.23 2.87 -1.87
C PHE A 56 -13.05 1.85 -2.97
N TYR A 57 -13.74 2.07 -4.08
CA TYR A 57 -13.56 1.31 -5.30
C TYR A 57 -13.18 2.26 -6.44
N CYS A 58 -12.35 1.80 -7.34
CA CYS A 58 -11.87 2.59 -8.47
C CYS A 58 -11.47 1.64 -9.59
N ASN A 59 -11.60 2.08 -10.83
CA ASN A 59 -11.16 1.28 -11.97
C ASN A 59 -9.63 1.25 -12.03
N SER A 60 -9.10 0.22 -12.70
CA SER A 60 -7.67 0.03 -12.83
C SER A 60 -7.01 1.12 -13.66
N GLU A 61 -5.84 1.55 -13.22
CA GLU A 61 -4.96 2.48 -13.94
C GLU A 61 -3.52 2.03 -13.71
N ASN A 62 -2.66 2.16 -14.73
CA ASN A 62 -1.25 1.80 -14.61
C ASN A 62 -1.06 0.37 -14.09
N GLU A 63 -1.78 -0.57 -14.70
CA GLU A 63 -1.72 -1.98 -14.28
C GLU A 63 -0.38 -2.62 -14.61
N ILE A 64 0.24 -3.22 -13.61
CA ILE A 64 1.54 -3.87 -13.74
C ILE A 64 1.48 -5.24 -13.05
N LEU A 65 2.10 -6.24 -13.66
CA LEU A 65 2.26 -7.54 -13.03
C LEU A 65 3.65 -7.68 -12.39
N ASN A 66 4.67 -7.10 -13.01
CA ASN A 66 6.05 -7.18 -12.51
C ASN A 66 6.33 -6.03 -11.57
N VAL A 67 5.95 -6.19 -10.30
CA VAL A 67 6.17 -5.16 -9.28
C VAL A 67 7.57 -5.26 -8.70
N LYS A 68 8.01 -4.18 -8.04
CA LYS A 68 9.30 -4.10 -7.38
C LYS A 68 9.11 -3.81 -5.90
N PRO A 69 10.08 -4.17 -5.04
CA PRO A 69 9.99 -3.79 -3.62
C PRO A 69 9.80 -2.28 -3.49
N GLY A 70 8.84 -1.88 -2.67
CA GLY A 70 8.46 -0.50 -2.49
C GLY A 70 7.25 -0.06 -3.28
N ASP A 71 6.85 -0.81 -4.30
CA ASP A 71 5.64 -0.49 -5.05
C ASP A 71 4.40 -0.73 -4.19
N ILE A 72 3.41 0.15 -4.35
CA ILE A 72 2.10 0.00 -3.72
C ILE A 72 1.07 0.03 -4.83
N GLY A 73 0.29 -1.04 -4.94
CA GLY A 73 -0.71 -1.18 -5.97
C GLY A 73 -2.11 -1.30 -5.41
N PHE A 74 -3.09 -0.81 -6.17
CA PHE A 74 -4.50 -0.99 -5.85
C PHE A 74 -5.03 -2.20 -6.62
N TYR A 75 -5.66 -3.11 -5.90
CA TYR A 75 -6.28 -4.30 -6.51
C TYR A 75 -7.80 -4.15 -6.41
N PRO A 76 -8.47 -3.75 -7.52
CA PRO A 76 -9.91 -3.45 -7.47
C PRO A 76 -10.77 -4.63 -7.04
N GLY A 77 -10.39 -5.83 -7.42
CA GLY A 77 -11.17 -7.02 -7.10
C GLY A 77 -11.38 -7.26 -5.63
N ARG A 78 -10.54 -6.67 -4.78
CA ARG A 78 -10.64 -6.81 -3.31
C ARG A 78 -10.63 -5.49 -2.58
N GLN A 79 -10.57 -4.38 -3.30
CA GLN A 79 -10.50 -3.03 -2.70
C GLN A 79 -9.34 -2.92 -1.72
N THR A 80 -8.14 -3.33 -2.14
CA THR A 80 -6.99 -3.36 -1.26
C THR A 80 -5.82 -2.61 -1.83
N ALA A 81 -5.00 -2.05 -0.93
CA ALA A 81 -3.65 -1.63 -1.27
C ALA A 81 -2.73 -2.84 -1.05
N CYS A 82 -1.98 -3.19 -2.08
CA CYS A 82 -1.00 -4.26 -2.02
C CYS A 82 0.37 -3.63 -1.89
N ILE A 83 1.06 -3.92 -0.79
CA ILE A 83 2.34 -3.30 -0.47
C ILE A 83 3.43 -4.34 -0.63
N PHE A 84 4.26 -4.18 -1.64
CA PHE A 84 5.30 -5.15 -2.00
C PHE A 84 6.59 -4.75 -1.31
N TYR A 85 7.02 -5.53 -0.31
CA TYR A 85 8.21 -5.16 0.47
C TYR A 85 9.42 -6.06 0.21
N GLY A 86 9.30 -7.00 -0.69
CA GLY A 86 10.38 -7.91 -1.07
C GLY A 86 10.00 -8.69 -2.31
N ASP A 87 10.52 -9.90 -2.45
CA ASP A 87 10.22 -10.75 -3.59
C ASP A 87 8.75 -11.14 -3.62
N THR A 88 8.07 -10.77 -4.70
CA THR A 88 6.63 -10.98 -4.82
C THR A 88 6.28 -11.31 -6.26
N LYS A 89 5.34 -12.25 -6.41
CA LYS A 89 4.63 -12.48 -7.66
C LYS A 89 3.16 -12.26 -7.38
N PRO A 90 2.61 -11.09 -7.74
CA PRO A 90 1.20 -10.80 -7.46
C PRO A 90 0.29 -11.82 -8.12
N PHE A 91 -0.84 -12.08 -7.48
CA PHE A 91 -1.85 -12.99 -8.00
C PHE A 91 -2.39 -12.50 -9.36
N GLY A 92 -2.48 -11.17 -9.52
CA GLY A 92 -2.92 -10.54 -10.75
C GLY A 92 -2.32 -9.16 -10.88
N LYS A 93 -2.64 -8.48 -11.98
CA LYS A 93 -2.15 -7.11 -12.20
C LYS A 93 -2.72 -6.18 -11.14
N VAL A 94 -1.91 -5.23 -10.71
CA VAL A 94 -2.31 -4.20 -9.75
C VAL A 94 -2.05 -2.82 -10.34
N SER A 95 -2.88 -1.86 -9.94
CA SER A 95 -2.72 -0.46 -10.36
C SER A 95 -1.71 0.21 -9.44
N VAL A 96 -0.46 0.31 -9.87
CA VAL A 96 0.58 0.90 -9.04
C VAL A 96 0.35 2.40 -8.95
N PHE A 97 0.07 2.89 -7.75
CA PHE A 97 -0.28 4.29 -7.52
C PHE A 97 0.64 4.99 -6.53
N ALA A 98 1.56 4.26 -5.91
CA ALA A 98 2.48 4.87 -4.95
C ALA A 98 3.76 4.06 -4.87
N LYS A 99 4.79 4.70 -4.31
CA LYS A 99 6.10 4.09 -4.13
C LYS A 99 6.66 4.50 -2.78
N ILE A 100 7.12 3.53 -2.01
CA ILE A 100 7.72 3.81 -0.69
C ILE A 100 9.05 4.51 -0.90
N VAL A 101 9.23 5.64 -0.20
CA VAL A 101 10.47 6.43 -0.26
C VAL A 101 11.22 6.43 1.07
N ASP A 102 10.59 5.97 2.15
CA ASP A 102 11.22 5.89 3.47
C ASP A 102 10.53 4.82 4.31
N GLY A 103 11.31 4.04 5.05
CA GLY A 103 10.78 3.08 6.00
C GLY A 103 10.44 1.70 5.44
N LEU A 104 10.87 1.38 4.24
CA LEU A 104 10.61 0.06 3.65
C LEU A 104 11.08 -1.07 4.56
N GLU A 105 12.19 -0.88 5.25
CA GLU A 105 12.77 -1.88 6.15
C GLU A 105 11.87 -2.24 7.32
N HIS A 106 10.89 -1.41 7.65
CA HIS A 106 9.96 -1.68 8.75
C HIS A 106 8.91 -2.73 8.39
N LEU A 107 8.73 -3.01 7.11
CA LEU A 107 7.65 -3.89 6.68
C LEU A 107 7.97 -5.37 6.85
N LYS A 108 9.23 -5.76 6.80
CA LYS A 108 9.59 -7.16 6.99
C LYS A 108 9.28 -7.66 8.40
N PRO A 109 9.68 -6.92 9.46
CA PRO A 109 9.27 -7.32 10.81
C PRO A 109 7.75 -7.31 11.01
N ALA A 110 7.06 -6.32 10.44
CA ALA A 110 5.60 -6.25 10.52
C ALA A 110 4.96 -7.45 9.84
N GLY A 111 5.45 -7.84 8.67
CA GLY A 111 4.95 -9.02 7.97
C GLY A 111 5.14 -10.30 8.76
N LYS A 112 6.30 -10.47 9.40
CA LYS A 112 6.55 -11.63 10.26
C LYS A 112 5.58 -11.66 11.43
N LYS A 113 5.29 -10.51 12.03
CA LYS A 113 4.39 -10.42 13.16
C LYS A 113 2.96 -10.76 12.74
N ILE A 114 2.52 -10.28 11.57
CA ILE A 114 1.20 -10.61 11.05
C ILE A 114 1.07 -12.12 10.82
N LEU A 115 2.08 -12.74 10.20
CA LEU A 115 2.06 -14.18 9.96
C LEU A 115 2.03 -15.00 11.24
N ALA A 116 2.65 -14.50 12.30
CA ALA A 116 2.72 -15.20 13.58
C ALA A 116 1.50 -14.97 14.46
N LYS A 117 0.92 -13.76 14.43
CA LYS A 117 -0.08 -13.33 15.42
C LYS A 117 -1.38 -12.80 14.82
N GLY A 118 -1.44 -12.57 13.51
CA GLY A 118 -2.65 -12.08 12.86
C GLY A 118 -2.56 -10.62 12.47
N PRO A 119 -3.67 -10.03 11.99
CA PRO A 119 -3.66 -8.67 11.44
C PRO A 119 -3.15 -7.61 12.40
N LEU A 120 -2.52 -6.58 11.84
CA LEU A 120 -2.06 -5.41 12.60
C LEU A 120 -2.86 -4.18 12.18
N PRO A 121 -3.17 -3.28 13.13
CA PRO A 121 -3.80 -2.01 12.79
C PRO A 121 -2.88 -1.15 11.92
N VAL A 122 -3.49 -0.38 11.03
CA VAL A 122 -2.78 0.52 10.14
C VAL A 122 -3.49 1.87 10.13
N ARG A 123 -2.73 2.95 10.15
CA ARG A 123 -3.27 4.29 9.96
C ARG A 123 -2.61 4.92 8.74
N LEU A 124 -3.45 5.47 7.88
CA LEU A 124 -3.01 6.14 6.65
C LEU A 124 -3.37 7.62 6.73
N GLU A 125 -2.43 8.49 6.43
CA GLU A 125 -2.69 9.92 6.45
C GLU A 125 -1.80 10.67 5.46
N LEU A 126 -2.33 11.77 4.91
CA LEU A 126 -1.57 12.60 4.00
C LEU A 126 -0.47 13.35 4.73
N ILE A 127 0.66 13.53 4.04
CA ILE A 127 1.73 14.40 4.50
C ILE A 127 1.65 15.68 3.67
N GLU A 128 1.47 16.81 4.31
CA GLU A 128 1.35 18.07 3.63
C GLU A 128 2.62 18.89 3.72
N GLY A 129 2.78 19.83 2.79
CA GLY A 129 3.81 20.83 2.87
C GLY A 129 5.20 20.35 2.55
N ALA A 130 5.33 19.28 1.85
CA ALA A 130 6.65 18.83 1.43
C ALA A 130 7.25 19.74 0.36
#